data_34ff77ba96db2ff3f23bd3a3844383b2
#
_entry.id   34ff77ba96db2ff3f23bd3a3844383b2
#
_cell.length_a   1.000
_cell.length_b   1.000
_cell.length_c   1.000
_cell.angle_alpha   90.00
_cell.angle_beta   90.00
_cell.angle_gamma   90.00
#
_symmetry.space_group_name_H-M   'P 1'
#
loop_
_entity.id
_entity.type
_entity.pdbx_description
1 polymer ?
#
loop_
_entity_poly.entity_id
_entity_poly.type
_entity_poly.pdbx_seq_one_letter_code
_entity_poly.pdbx_strand_id
1 'polypeptide(L)'
;MSTPERLIESTRELLWERGYVGTSPRAIQEHAGAGQGSMYHHFKGKPDLALAAIRRTAEQLRATAEGVLGAPGSPYERVEAYLRRERDVLRGCPVGRLTMDPDVIASAELRAPVDETIDWLRERLAGIVEEGKEQGQFAPSLDAEEIAATILATVQGGYVLARASGSPAAFDTAVRGLLALLSPAGRGLG
;
A
#
# COMPACT_ATOMS: atom_id res chain seq x y z
N MET A 1 22.64 -7.99 9.31
CA MET A 1 21.50 -8.59 8.59
C MET A 1 21.89 -9.98 8.16
N SER A 2 21.13 -11.00 8.54
CA SER A 2 21.39 -12.42 8.18
C SER A 2 21.16 -12.67 6.68
N THR A 3 21.65 -13.81 6.16
CA THR A 3 21.44 -14.13 4.73
C THR A 3 19.96 -14.26 4.33
N PRO A 4 19.08 -14.96 5.11
CA PRO A 4 17.66 -14.97 4.76
C PRO A 4 17.01 -13.58 4.79
N GLU A 5 17.39 -12.72 5.71
CA GLU A 5 16.89 -11.33 5.72
C GLU A 5 17.32 -10.54 4.48
N ARG A 6 18.59 -10.67 4.04
CA ARG A 6 19.04 -10.02 2.79
C ARG A 6 18.28 -10.55 1.58
N LEU A 7 17.99 -11.84 1.51
CA LEU A 7 17.20 -12.45 0.44
C LEU A 7 15.77 -11.89 0.44
N ILE A 8 15.13 -11.81 1.60
CA ILE A 8 13.77 -11.24 1.73
C ILE A 8 13.77 -9.76 1.29
N GLU A 9 14.68 -8.93 1.80
CA GLU A 9 14.72 -7.50 1.46
C GLU A 9 15.01 -7.29 -0.04
N SER A 10 15.98 -8.03 -0.60
CA SER A 10 16.25 -7.99 -2.04
C SER A 10 15.05 -8.41 -2.88
N THR A 11 14.31 -9.41 -2.43
CA THR A 11 13.09 -9.85 -3.11
C THR A 11 12.01 -8.77 -3.04
N ARG A 12 11.81 -8.12 -1.90
CA ARG A 12 10.86 -7.02 -1.74
C ARG A 12 11.14 -5.88 -2.72
N GLU A 13 12.40 -5.46 -2.82
CA GLU A 13 12.83 -4.42 -3.76
C GLU A 13 12.53 -4.80 -5.21
N LEU A 14 12.90 -6.02 -5.61
CA LEU A 14 12.69 -6.50 -6.97
C LEU A 14 11.20 -6.70 -7.31
N LEU A 15 10.39 -7.20 -6.36
CA LEU A 15 8.94 -7.30 -6.53
C LEU A 15 8.31 -5.91 -6.71
N TRP A 16 8.78 -4.92 -5.98
CA TRP A 16 8.28 -3.55 -6.14
C TRP A 16 8.70 -2.94 -7.48
N GLU A 17 9.93 -3.19 -7.95
CA GLU A 17 10.43 -2.66 -9.22
C GLU A 17 9.83 -3.38 -10.44
N ARG A 18 9.78 -4.71 -10.41
CA ARG A 18 9.58 -5.56 -11.60
C ARG A 18 8.34 -6.45 -11.54
N GLY A 19 7.72 -6.55 -10.36
CA GLY A 19 6.67 -7.55 -10.10
C GLY A 19 7.24 -8.95 -9.91
N TYR A 20 6.35 -9.90 -9.66
CA TYR A 20 6.73 -11.30 -9.44
C TYR A 20 7.19 -11.96 -10.75
N VAL A 21 6.45 -11.79 -11.85
CA VAL A 21 6.84 -12.34 -13.17
C VAL A 21 8.21 -11.84 -13.60
N GLY A 22 8.48 -10.53 -13.41
CA GLY A 22 9.75 -9.89 -13.79
C GLY A 22 10.94 -10.19 -12.88
N THR A 23 10.75 -10.95 -11.80
CA THR A 23 11.79 -11.26 -10.81
C THR A 23 12.22 -12.72 -10.91
N SER A 24 13.49 -12.99 -11.25
CA SER A 24 14.04 -14.34 -11.31
C SER A 24 14.81 -14.70 -10.02
N PRO A 25 14.95 -16.00 -9.68
CA PRO A 25 15.81 -16.42 -8.57
C PRO A 25 17.24 -15.92 -8.68
N ARG A 26 17.78 -15.89 -9.91
CA ARG A 26 19.13 -15.39 -10.17
C ARG A 26 19.24 -13.89 -9.85
N ALA A 27 18.28 -13.09 -10.29
CA ALA A 27 18.25 -11.65 -9.98
C ALA A 27 18.20 -11.40 -8.48
N ILE A 28 17.43 -12.21 -7.72
CA ILE A 28 17.37 -12.11 -6.26
C ILE A 28 18.73 -12.43 -5.64
N GLN A 29 19.38 -13.49 -6.08
CA GLN A 29 20.70 -13.91 -5.57
C GLN A 29 21.77 -12.86 -5.84
N GLU A 30 21.81 -12.32 -7.05
CA GLU A 30 22.72 -11.24 -7.44
C GLU A 30 22.49 -9.98 -6.61
N HIS A 31 21.23 -9.56 -6.45
CA HIS A 31 20.88 -8.37 -5.68
C HIS A 31 21.18 -8.54 -4.17
N ALA A 32 20.97 -9.75 -3.62
CA ALA A 32 21.22 -10.06 -2.22
C ALA A 32 22.71 -10.32 -1.91
N GLY A 33 23.58 -10.46 -2.91
CA GLY A 33 24.94 -10.96 -2.74
C GLY A 33 24.98 -12.35 -2.12
N ALA A 34 24.05 -13.23 -2.50
CA ALA A 34 23.89 -14.56 -1.92
C ALA A 34 24.07 -15.65 -3.00
N GLY A 35 24.80 -16.71 -2.65
CA GLY A 35 24.98 -17.86 -3.56
C GLY A 35 23.70 -18.69 -3.69
N GLN A 36 23.59 -19.43 -4.82
CA GLN A 36 22.46 -20.30 -5.11
C GLN A 36 22.17 -21.31 -3.98
N GLY A 37 23.19 -21.99 -3.48
CA GLY A 37 23.06 -22.95 -2.38
C GLY A 37 22.47 -22.32 -1.11
N SER A 38 22.84 -21.07 -0.82
CA SER A 38 22.34 -20.34 0.35
C SER A 38 20.84 -20.01 0.25
N MET A 39 20.37 -19.63 -0.93
CA MET A 39 18.94 -19.37 -1.14
C MET A 39 18.11 -20.64 -0.92
N TYR A 40 18.50 -21.76 -1.54
CA TYR A 40 17.78 -23.04 -1.43
C TYR A 40 17.95 -23.74 -0.09
N HIS A 41 18.92 -23.32 0.72
CA HIS A 41 19.04 -23.76 2.11
C HIS A 41 17.92 -23.18 3.00
N HIS A 42 17.47 -21.94 2.71
CA HIS A 42 16.50 -21.22 3.53
C HIS A 42 15.08 -21.22 2.94
N PHE A 43 14.94 -21.33 1.62
CA PHE A 43 13.67 -21.24 0.91
C PHE A 43 13.53 -22.35 -0.12
N LYS A 44 12.34 -22.94 -0.20
CA LYS A 44 12.03 -24.05 -1.13
C LYS A 44 12.09 -23.62 -2.60
N GLY A 45 12.10 -22.32 -2.86
CA GLY A 45 12.16 -21.73 -4.19
C GLY A 45 11.66 -20.29 -4.22
N LYS A 46 11.50 -19.74 -5.44
CA LYS A 46 11.01 -18.37 -5.65
C LYS A 46 9.64 -18.13 -5.03
N PRO A 47 8.62 -19.02 -5.12
CA PRO A 47 7.31 -18.76 -4.51
C PRO A 47 7.39 -18.59 -2.99
N ASP A 48 8.12 -19.46 -2.31
CA ASP A 48 8.28 -19.42 -0.84
C ASP A 48 8.99 -18.13 -0.39
N LEU A 49 10.07 -17.75 -1.06
CA LEU A 49 10.79 -16.52 -0.79
C LEU A 49 9.95 -15.27 -1.11
N ALA A 50 9.21 -15.30 -2.22
CA ALA A 50 8.30 -14.20 -2.59
C ALA A 50 7.17 -14.05 -1.58
N LEU A 51 6.58 -15.14 -1.10
CA LEU A 51 5.57 -15.11 -0.05
C LEU A 51 6.09 -14.43 1.22
N ALA A 52 7.31 -14.80 1.67
CA ALA A 52 7.95 -14.16 2.82
C ALA A 52 8.16 -12.65 2.60
N ALA A 53 8.58 -12.27 1.39
CA ALA A 53 8.79 -10.87 1.00
C ALA A 53 7.46 -10.08 0.94
N ILE A 54 6.40 -10.66 0.38
CA ILE A 54 5.07 -10.05 0.30
C ILE A 54 4.50 -9.84 1.70
N ARG A 55 4.57 -10.85 2.58
CA ARG A 55 4.13 -10.75 3.97
C ARG A 55 4.85 -9.61 4.71
N ARG A 56 6.18 -9.53 4.60
CA ARG A 56 6.97 -8.45 5.21
C ARG A 56 6.56 -7.07 4.68
N THR A 57 6.30 -6.96 3.38
CA THR A 57 5.83 -5.71 2.75
C THR A 57 4.44 -5.32 3.26
N ALA A 58 3.53 -6.29 3.36
CA ALA A 58 2.18 -6.12 3.89
C ALA A 58 2.19 -5.66 5.36
N GLU A 59 2.99 -6.32 6.20
CA GLU A 59 3.17 -5.95 7.61
C GLU A 59 3.69 -4.51 7.78
N GLN A 60 4.72 -4.15 7.02
CA GLN A 60 5.28 -2.80 7.06
C GLN A 60 4.27 -1.73 6.59
N LEU A 61 3.51 -2.03 5.53
CA LEU A 61 2.49 -1.11 5.03
C LEU A 61 1.39 -0.90 6.08
N ARG A 62 0.90 -1.99 6.69
CA ARG A 62 -0.11 -1.90 7.77
C ARG A 62 0.42 -1.15 8.98
N ALA A 63 1.63 -1.44 9.43
CA ALA A 63 2.25 -0.74 10.56
C ALA A 63 2.40 0.77 10.29
N THR A 64 2.85 1.14 9.09
CA THR A 64 2.99 2.54 8.69
C THR A 64 1.63 3.24 8.59
N ALA A 65 0.62 2.56 8.04
CA ALA A 65 -0.73 3.11 7.95
C ALA A 65 -1.36 3.27 9.34
N GLU A 66 -1.24 2.27 10.22
CA GLU A 66 -1.75 2.33 11.59
C GLU A 66 -1.07 3.41 12.41
N GLY A 67 0.23 3.64 12.23
CA GLY A 67 0.94 4.73 12.90
C GLY A 67 0.35 6.12 12.61
N VAL A 68 -0.29 6.30 11.45
CA VAL A 68 -0.95 7.54 11.05
C VAL A 68 -2.45 7.50 11.40
N LEU A 69 -3.14 6.42 11.05
CA LEU A 69 -4.59 6.27 11.24
C LEU A 69 -4.97 6.11 12.72
N GLY A 70 -4.09 5.56 13.54
CA GLY A 70 -4.24 5.42 14.99
C GLY A 70 -3.67 6.58 15.81
N ALA A 71 -3.06 7.58 15.16
CA ALA A 71 -2.50 8.73 15.86
C ALA A 71 -3.60 9.59 16.55
N PRO A 72 -3.24 10.34 17.62
CA PRO A 72 -4.15 11.34 18.18
C PRO A 72 -4.58 12.36 17.13
N GLY A 73 -5.83 12.78 17.20
CA GLY A 73 -6.41 13.75 16.27
C GLY A 73 -7.84 13.38 15.90
N SER A 74 -8.52 14.31 15.26
CA SER A 74 -9.88 14.08 14.78
C SER A 74 -9.89 13.08 13.63
N PRO A 75 -11.01 12.37 13.38
CA PRO A 75 -11.16 11.47 12.24
C PRO A 75 -10.77 12.10 10.90
N TYR A 76 -11.17 13.34 10.64
CA TYR A 76 -10.79 14.06 9.42
C TYR A 76 -9.28 14.27 9.33
N GLU A 77 -8.62 14.72 10.41
CA GLU A 77 -7.16 14.92 10.45
C GLU A 77 -6.39 13.61 10.23
N ARG A 78 -6.87 12.50 10.77
CA ARG A 78 -6.25 11.17 10.56
C ARG A 78 -6.36 10.72 9.09
N VAL A 79 -7.51 10.93 8.44
CA VAL A 79 -7.69 10.65 7.01
C VAL A 79 -6.80 11.58 6.17
N GLU A 80 -6.77 12.88 6.48
CA GLU A 80 -5.91 13.85 5.79
C GLU A 80 -4.43 13.48 5.92
N ALA A 81 -3.98 13.17 7.13
CA ALA A 81 -2.60 12.74 7.39
C ALA A 81 -2.25 11.45 6.63
N TYR A 82 -3.18 10.48 6.59
CA TYR A 82 -3.00 9.26 5.80
C TYR A 82 -2.86 9.58 4.30
N LEU A 83 -3.68 10.46 3.76
CA LEU A 83 -3.64 10.86 2.35
C LEU A 83 -2.37 11.64 2.01
N ARG A 84 -1.91 12.52 2.89
CA ARG A 84 -0.75 13.41 2.69
C ARG A 84 0.58 12.82 3.15
N ARG A 85 0.59 11.64 3.79
CA ARG A 85 1.84 11.03 4.26
C ARG A 85 2.87 10.91 3.14
N GLU A 86 4.14 10.99 3.46
CA GLU A 86 5.25 10.82 2.52
C GLU A 86 5.21 9.42 1.87
N ARG A 87 5.42 9.38 0.55
CA ARG A 87 5.44 8.17 -0.28
C ARG A 87 6.41 8.34 -1.44
N ASP A 88 6.99 7.23 -1.88
CA ASP A 88 7.64 7.20 -3.21
C ASP A 88 6.56 7.08 -4.30
N VAL A 89 5.99 8.25 -4.64
CA VAL A 89 4.82 8.34 -5.52
C VAL A 89 5.10 7.84 -6.92
N LEU A 90 6.31 8.07 -7.45
CA LEU A 90 6.68 7.64 -8.78
C LEU A 90 6.97 6.13 -8.85
N ARG A 91 7.39 5.55 -7.74
CA ARG A 91 7.56 4.10 -7.64
C ARG A 91 6.23 3.37 -7.45
N GLY A 92 5.26 4.01 -6.79
CA GLY A 92 3.91 3.49 -6.58
C GLY A 92 3.74 2.64 -5.33
N CYS A 93 2.59 2.00 -5.18
CA CYS A 93 2.29 1.14 -4.04
C CYS A 93 2.94 -0.24 -4.21
N PRO A 94 3.77 -0.71 -3.25
CA PRO A 94 4.40 -2.03 -3.36
C PRO A 94 3.40 -3.20 -3.29
N VAL A 95 2.29 -3.04 -2.56
CA VAL A 95 1.21 -4.04 -2.50
C VAL A 95 0.28 -3.90 -3.69
N GLY A 96 -0.13 -2.67 -4.05
CA GLY A 96 -0.99 -2.41 -5.21
C GLY A 96 -0.39 -2.88 -6.53
N ARG A 97 0.94 -2.85 -6.67
CA ARG A 97 1.61 -3.38 -7.87
C ARG A 97 1.36 -4.89 -8.05
N LEU A 98 1.30 -5.64 -6.96
CA LEU A 98 1.11 -7.09 -7.01
C LEU A 98 -0.29 -7.49 -7.48
N THR A 99 -1.28 -6.62 -7.35
CA THR A 99 -2.63 -6.84 -7.90
C THR A 99 -2.66 -6.86 -9.43
N MET A 100 -1.60 -6.36 -10.08
CA MET A 100 -1.46 -6.34 -11.53
C MET A 100 -0.59 -7.50 -12.05
N ASP A 101 -0.04 -8.34 -11.17
CA ASP A 101 0.82 -9.45 -11.53
C ASP A 101 -0.01 -10.74 -11.72
N PRO A 102 -0.04 -11.32 -12.93
CA PRO A 102 -0.92 -12.45 -13.24
C PRO A 102 -0.60 -13.69 -12.40
N ASP A 103 0.67 -13.94 -12.08
CA ASP A 103 1.07 -15.13 -11.33
C ASP A 103 0.75 -14.96 -9.83
N VAL A 104 0.80 -13.73 -9.30
CA VAL A 104 0.36 -13.43 -7.93
C VAL A 104 -1.17 -13.61 -7.82
N ILE A 105 -1.92 -13.07 -8.77
CA ILE A 105 -3.39 -13.18 -8.77
C ILE A 105 -3.85 -14.63 -8.95
N ALA A 106 -3.16 -15.43 -9.76
CA ALA A 106 -3.47 -16.84 -9.96
C ALA A 106 -3.12 -17.73 -8.75
N SER A 107 -2.21 -17.29 -7.88
CA SER A 107 -1.77 -18.05 -6.71
C SER A 107 -2.51 -17.59 -5.46
N ALA A 108 -3.41 -18.42 -4.92
CA ALA A 108 -4.13 -18.11 -3.68
C ALA A 108 -3.18 -17.79 -2.51
N GLU A 109 -2.03 -18.48 -2.44
CA GLU A 109 -1.03 -18.29 -1.37
C GLU A 109 -0.33 -16.93 -1.48
N LEU A 110 0.10 -16.52 -2.68
CA LEU A 110 0.77 -15.23 -2.88
C LEU A 110 -0.21 -14.06 -2.81
N ARG A 111 -1.46 -14.26 -3.23
CA ARG A 111 -2.50 -13.26 -3.22
C ARG A 111 -3.03 -12.97 -1.81
N ALA A 112 -3.16 -13.97 -0.95
CA ALA A 112 -3.76 -13.82 0.37
C ALA A 112 -3.22 -12.62 1.18
N PRO A 113 -1.90 -12.41 1.38
CA PRO A 113 -1.42 -11.26 2.14
C PRO A 113 -1.66 -9.91 1.44
N VAL A 114 -1.88 -9.90 0.12
CA VAL A 114 -2.27 -8.70 -0.65
C VAL A 114 -3.72 -8.35 -0.35
N ASP A 115 -4.63 -9.33 -0.50
CA ASP A 115 -6.07 -9.20 -0.24
C ASP A 115 -6.30 -8.76 1.21
N GLU A 116 -5.73 -9.48 2.18
CA GLU A 116 -5.81 -9.17 3.61
C GLU A 116 -5.34 -7.74 3.95
N THR A 117 -4.35 -7.23 3.25
CA THR A 117 -3.83 -5.87 3.48
C THR A 117 -4.78 -4.81 2.95
N ILE A 118 -5.36 -5.03 1.78
CA ILE A 118 -6.33 -4.12 1.17
C ILE A 118 -7.62 -4.10 2.00
N ASP A 119 -8.12 -5.28 2.40
CA ASP A 119 -9.32 -5.40 3.23
C ASP A 119 -9.12 -4.73 4.59
N TRP A 120 -7.99 -4.98 5.26
CA TRP A 120 -7.66 -4.33 6.52
C TRP A 120 -7.63 -2.80 6.39
N LEU A 121 -7.03 -2.26 5.33
CA LEU A 121 -6.99 -0.81 5.10
C LEU A 121 -8.40 -0.24 4.88
N ARG A 122 -9.23 -0.94 4.11
CA ARG A 122 -10.62 -0.54 3.84
C ARG A 122 -11.42 -0.50 5.13
N GLU A 123 -11.39 -1.56 5.92
CA GLU A 123 -12.09 -1.65 7.21
C GLU A 123 -11.61 -0.57 8.20
N ARG A 124 -10.30 -0.35 8.26
CA ARG A 124 -9.71 0.67 9.15
C ARG A 124 -10.14 2.08 8.78
N LEU A 125 -10.17 2.41 7.47
CA LEU A 125 -10.63 3.69 6.97
C LEU A 125 -12.13 3.86 7.16
N ALA A 126 -12.93 2.84 6.90
CA ALA A 126 -14.39 2.86 7.12
C ALA A 126 -14.72 3.14 8.59
N GLY A 127 -14.03 2.49 9.53
CA GLY A 127 -14.20 2.76 10.95
C GLY A 127 -13.89 4.22 11.33
N ILE A 128 -12.87 4.83 10.75
CA ILE A 128 -12.54 6.25 10.99
C ILE A 128 -13.60 7.19 10.36
N VAL A 129 -14.11 6.84 9.20
CA VAL A 129 -15.19 7.63 8.57
C VAL A 129 -16.47 7.56 9.41
N GLU A 130 -16.83 6.38 9.93
CA GLU A 130 -18.00 6.24 10.80
C GLU A 130 -17.85 7.05 12.09
N GLU A 131 -16.69 6.95 12.76
CA GLU A 131 -16.36 7.79 13.91
C GLU A 131 -16.50 9.28 13.60
N GLY A 132 -16.06 9.70 12.40
CA GLY A 132 -16.14 11.10 11.96
C GLY A 132 -17.57 11.54 11.66
N LYS A 133 -18.46 10.67 11.20
CA LYS A 133 -19.89 10.93 11.05
C LYS A 133 -20.53 11.16 12.41
N GLU A 134 -20.25 10.32 13.39
CA GLU A 134 -20.75 10.47 14.76
C GLU A 134 -20.29 11.78 15.41
N GLN A 135 -19.09 12.24 15.08
CA GLN A 135 -18.52 13.51 15.56
C GLN A 135 -18.91 14.73 14.71
N GLY A 136 -19.73 14.57 13.67
CA GLY A 136 -20.15 15.64 12.77
C GLY A 136 -19.05 16.21 11.86
N GLN A 137 -17.96 15.44 11.65
CA GLN A 137 -16.83 15.85 10.78
C GLN A 137 -17.00 15.39 9.35
N PHE A 138 -17.79 14.35 9.13
CA PHE A 138 -18.25 13.90 7.82
C PHE A 138 -19.77 14.00 7.75
N ALA A 139 -20.30 14.17 6.54
CA ALA A 139 -21.75 14.22 6.35
C ALA A 139 -22.38 12.87 6.75
N PRO A 140 -23.49 12.88 7.53
CA PRO A 140 -24.10 11.65 8.01
C PRO A 140 -24.69 10.77 6.89
N SER A 141 -24.91 11.36 5.71
CA SER A 141 -25.41 10.64 4.52
C SER A 141 -24.34 9.83 3.78
N LEU A 142 -23.05 9.99 4.14
CA LEU A 142 -21.98 9.23 3.49
C LEU A 142 -22.02 7.76 3.97
N ASP A 143 -21.86 6.84 3.03
CA ASP A 143 -21.57 5.45 3.35
C ASP A 143 -20.08 5.28 3.64
N ALA A 144 -19.73 4.76 4.80
CA ALA A 144 -18.36 4.69 5.27
C ALA A 144 -17.51 3.71 4.43
N GLU A 145 -18.10 2.61 3.97
CA GLU A 145 -17.41 1.62 3.12
C GLU A 145 -17.13 2.19 1.73
N GLU A 146 -18.11 2.91 1.14
CA GLU A 146 -17.92 3.57 -0.16
C GLU A 146 -16.85 4.66 -0.09
N ILE A 147 -16.82 5.44 1.00
CA ILE A 147 -15.77 6.45 1.21
C ILE A 147 -14.40 5.81 1.42
N ALA A 148 -14.30 4.74 2.20
CA ALA A 148 -13.05 4.01 2.39
C ALA A 148 -12.51 3.45 1.07
N ALA A 149 -13.39 2.85 0.25
CA ALA A 149 -13.04 2.37 -1.09
C ALA A 149 -12.59 3.52 -1.99
N THR A 150 -13.27 4.68 -1.93
CA THR A 150 -12.91 5.88 -2.70
C THR A 150 -11.55 6.44 -2.28
N ILE A 151 -11.23 6.47 -0.99
CA ILE A 151 -9.91 6.86 -0.47
C ILE A 151 -8.82 5.95 -1.05
N LEU A 152 -9.00 4.63 -0.99
CA LEU A 152 -8.04 3.67 -1.54
C LEU A 152 -7.89 3.81 -3.05
N ALA A 153 -9.00 3.93 -3.78
CA ALA A 153 -8.99 4.13 -5.23
C ALA A 153 -8.28 5.43 -5.62
N THR A 154 -8.48 6.52 -4.87
CA THR A 154 -7.79 7.80 -5.10
C THR A 154 -6.28 7.65 -4.90
N VAL A 155 -5.84 6.96 -3.85
CA VAL A 155 -4.42 6.72 -3.62
C VAL A 155 -3.81 5.87 -4.74
N GLN A 156 -4.47 4.77 -5.15
CA GLN A 156 -3.96 3.91 -6.22
C GLN A 156 -3.99 4.61 -7.58
N GLY A 157 -5.08 5.32 -7.90
CA GLY A 157 -5.18 6.14 -9.12
C GLY A 157 -4.18 7.28 -9.14
N GLY A 158 -3.92 7.91 -8.00
CA GLY A 158 -2.90 8.95 -7.84
C GLY A 158 -1.50 8.46 -8.21
N TYR A 159 -1.11 7.24 -7.83
CA TYR A 159 0.15 6.64 -8.27
C TYR A 159 0.20 6.44 -9.79
N VAL A 160 -0.91 6.00 -10.40
CA VAL A 160 -1.00 5.83 -11.87
C VAL A 160 -0.84 7.18 -12.56
N LEU A 161 -1.55 8.22 -12.11
CA LEU A 161 -1.47 9.57 -12.68
C LEU A 161 -0.07 10.18 -12.56
N ALA A 162 0.57 10.02 -11.41
CA ALA A 162 1.92 10.51 -11.18
C ALA A 162 2.95 9.83 -12.10
N ARG A 163 2.86 8.51 -12.24
CA ARG A 163 3.75 7.75 -13.15
C ARG A 163 3.52 8.10 -14.61
N ALA A 164 2.26 8.28 -15.03
CA ALA A 164 1.93 8.66 -16.40
C ALA A 164 2.46 10.05 -16.77
N SER A 165 2.43 10.99 -15.82
CA SER A 165 2.93 12.37 -16.02
C SER A 165 4.41 12.55 -15.68
N GLY A 166 5.06 11.56 -15.05
CA GLY A 166 6.42 11.69 -14.51
C GLY A 166 6.52 12.72 -13.36
N SER A 167 5.40 13.06 -12.71
CA SER A 167 5.35 14.12 -11.70
C SER A 167 4.53 13.74 -10.47
N PRO A 168 5.07 13.89 -9.25
CA PRO A 168 4.30 13.71 -8.01
C PRO A 168 3.10 14.65 -7.87
N ALA A 169 3.11 15.81 -8.53
CA ALA A 169 2.04 16.79 -8.45
C ALA A 169 0.67 16.25 -8.89
N ALA A 170 0.64 15.25 -9.77
CA ALA A 170 -0.60 14.61 -10.18
C ALA A 170 -1.24 13.80 -9.04
N PHE A 171 -0.43 13.13 -8.21
CA PHE A 171 -0.90 12.48 -6.99
C PHE A 171 -1.49 13.49 -6.02
N ASP A 172 -0.76 14.57 -5.73
CA ASP A 172 -1.21 15.62 -4.82
C ASP A 172 -2.51 16.27 -5.27
N THR A 173 -2.69 16.41 -6.59
CA THR A 173 -3.94 16.96 -7.16
C THR A 173 -5.12 16.04 -6.89
N ALA A 174 -4.97 14.73 -7.05
CA ALA A 174 -6.03 13.76 -6.75
C ALA A 174 -6.37 13.77 -5.24
N VAL A 175 -5.34 13.82 -4.38
CA VAL A 175 -5.52 13.90 -2.92
C VAL A 175 -6.25 15.20 -2.52
N ARG A 176 -5.85 16.35 -3.05
CA ARG A 176 -6.53 17.62 -2.76
C ARG A 176 -8.00 17.60 -3.20
N GLY A 177 -8.28 17.03 -4.38
CA GLY A 177 -9.65 16.90 -4.86
C GLY A 177 -10.52 16.05 -3.93
N LEU A 178 -10.02 14.90 -3.49
CA LEU A 178 -10.75 14.07 -2.53
C LEU A 178 -10.97 14.79 -1.20
N LEU A 179 -9.94 15.42 -0.63
CA LEU A 179 -10.05 16.16 0.63
C LEU A 179 -11.07 17.29 0.54
N ALA A 180 -11.15 18.00 -0.61
CA ALA A 180 -12.15 19.04 -0.82
C ALA A 180 -13.59 18.48 -0.81
N LEU A 181 -13.79 17.27 -1.35
CA LEU A 181 -15.10 16.59 -1.34
C LEU A 181 -15.47 16.08 0.06
N LEU A 182 -14.49 15.65 0.87
CA LEU A 182 -14.71 15.15 2.23
C LEU A 182 -14.84 16.27 3.27
N SER A 183 -14.39 17.48 2.95
CA SER A 183 -14.47 18.62 3.88
C SER A 183 -15.92 18.91 4.27
N PRO A 184 -16.23 19.06 5.56
CA PRO A 184 -17.55 19.51 5.99
C PRO A 184 -17.88 20.85 5.33
N ALA A 185 -19.13 21.01 4.84
CA ALA A 185 -19.62 22.28 4.33
C ALA A 185 -19.48 23.36 5.42
N GLY A 186 -18.46 24.21 5.34
CA GLY A 186 -18.17 25.24 6.36
C GLY A 186 -16.69 25.47 6.65
N ARG A 187 -15.77 24.56 6.30
CA ARG A 187 -14.33 24.86 6.27
C ARG A 187 -14.00 25.38 4.87
N GLY A 188 -14.21 26.69 4.68
CA GLY A 188 -13.76 27.36 3.47
C GLY A 188 -12.26 27.11 3.27
N LEU A 189 -11.88 26.88 2.03
CA LEU A 189 -10.49 26.88 1.58
C LEU A 189 -9.90 28.24 1.95
N GLY A 190 -9.18 28.32 3.08
CA GLY A 190 -8.37 29.45 3.47
C GLY A 190 -7.01 29.38 2.79
#